data_0da2458c47563527f0dcd8953cf097c4
#
_entry.id   0da2458c47563527f0dcd8953cf097c4
#
_cell.length_a   1.000
_cell.length_b   1.000
_cell.length_c   1.000
_cell.angle_alpha   90.00
_cell.angle_beta   90.00
_cell.angle_gamma   90.00
#
_symmetry.space_group_name_H-M   'P 1'
#
loop_
_entity.id
_entity.type
_entity.pdbx_description
1 polymer ?
#
loop_
_entity_poly.entity_id
_entity_poly.type
_entity_poly.pdbx_seq_one_letter_code
_entity_poly.pdbx_strand_id
1 'polypeptide(L)'
;MNKIRNTVALTILATGLALTAWAADLTGQWSATFNKQIGEQHYTHTFKVDGEKLTGTAKNDRGATDITNGTIKADRISFDESLDFNGQTIPIKYTGTVSGDTIKLHRKVGDFAEEDLVANRVK
;
A
#
# COMPACT_ATOMS: atom_id res chain seq x y z
N MET A 1 -6.96 -5.78 -50.75
CA MET A 1 -6.69 -5.55 -50.11
C MET A 1 -6.80 -5.27 -49.31
N ASN A 2 -6.84 -5.53 -49.27
CA ASN A 2 -6.66 -5.32 -48.27
C ASN A 2 -6.72 -5.06 -47.35
N LYS A 3 -6.66 -5.22 -47.29
CA LYS A 3 -6.41 -5.04 -46.32
C LYS A 3 -6.45 -4.76 -45.32
N ILE A 4 -6.44 -5.02 -45.45
CA ILE A 4 -6.19 -4.73 -44.47
C ILE A 4 -6.37 -4.54 -43.63
N ARG A 5 -6.38 -4.71 -43.80
CA ARG A 5 -6.23 -4.50 -42.82
C ARG A 5 -6.28 -4.44 -41.87
N ASN A 6 -6.23 -4.81 -42.04
CA ASN A 6 -5.97 -4.74 -40.95
C ASN A 6 -5.87 -4.57 -40.07
N THR A 7 -5.72 -4.77 -40.26
CA THR A 7 -5.27 -4.65 -39.24
C THR A 7 -5.36 -4.23 -38.31
N VAL A 8 -5.36 -4.34 -38.36
CA VAL A 8 -5.14 -3.95 -37.30
C VAL A 8 -5.38 -3.77 -36.37
N ALA A 9 -5.52 -4.06 -36.57
CA ALA A 9 -5.42 -3.92 -35.55
C ALA A 9 -5.42 -3.90 -34.72
N LEU A 10 -5.31 -4.19 -34.83
CA LEU A 10 -4.90 -4.18 -33.90
C LEU A 10 -4.72 -3.91 -33.07
N THR A 11 -4.54 -4.03 -33.22
CA THR A 11 -3.96 -3.82 -32.33
C THR A 11 -4.20 -3.35 -31.43
N ILE A 12 -4.41 -3.52 -31.50
CA ILE A 12 -4.36 -3.14 -30.52
C ILE A 12 -4.50 -3.21 -29.59
N LEU A 13 -4.55 -3.57 -29.62
CA LEU A 13 -4.34 -3.74 -28.67
C LEU A 13 -4.07 -3.71 -27.84
N ALA A 14 -3.89 -3.83 -27.94
CA ALA A 14 -3.31 -3.86 -27.08
C ALA A 14 -3.16 -3.46 -26.36
N THR A 15 -3.12 -3.39 -26.46
CA THR A 15 -2.69 -3.03 -25.70
C THR A 15 -2.92 -2.66 -24.79
N GLY A 16 -3.12 -2.72 -24.82
CA GLY A 16 -3.10 -2.45 -23.81
C GLY A 16 -3.46 -2.39 -23.09
N LEU A 17 -3.51 -2.74 -23.13
CA LEU A 17 -3.63 -2.89 -22.27
C LEU A 17 -3.39 -2.82 -21.36
N ALA A 18 -3.21 -2.89 -21.43
CA ALA A 18 -2.85 -2.93 -20.64
C ALA A 18 -2.72 -2.65 -19.93
N LEU A 19 -2.69 -2.45 -19.98
CA LEU A 19 -2.34 -2.18 -19.33
C LEU A 19 -2.14 -1.92 -18.53
N THR A 20 -2.30 -2.23 -19.03
CA THR A 20 -2.06 -1.87 -18.13
C THR A 20 -2.22 -1.46 -16.90
N ALA A 21 -2.48 -1.01 -16.63
CA ALA A 21 -2.66 -0.36 -15.36
C ALA A 21 -2.99 -1.31 -14.26
N TRP A 22 -2.16 -2.17 -14.07
CA TRP A 22 -2.26 -3.11 -12.99
C TRP A 22 -1.84 -2.44 -11.70
N ALA A 23 -2.74 -2.32 -10.76
CA ALA A 23 -2.35 -2.12 -9.40
C ALA A 23 -1.59 -3.36 -8.93
N ALA A 24 -0.55 -3.19 -8.17
CA ALA A 24 0.15 -4.31 -7.57
C ALA A 24 -0.83 -5.10 -6.70
N ASP A 25 -0.68 -6.41 -6.63
CA ASP A 25 -1.56 -7.24 -5.80
C ASP A 25 -1.04 -7.23 -4.37
N LEU A 26 -1.63 -6.36 -3.56
CA LEU A 26 -1.29 -6.24 -2.15
C LEU A 26 -2.17 -7.05 -1.24
N THR A 27 -3.20 -7.72 -1.77
CA THR A 27 -4.15 -8.44 -0.93
C THR A 27 -3.41 -9.48 -0.09
N GLY A 28 -3.63 -9.46 1.23
CA GLY A 28 -3.00 -10.37 2.15
C GLY A 28 -2.36 -9.63 3.32
N GLN A 29 -1.47 -10.32 4.02
CA GLN A 29 -0.82 -9.80 5.21
C GLN A 29 0.61 -9.40 4.94
N TRP A 30 1.00 -8.32 5.57
CA TRP A 30 2.36 -7.77 5.48
C TRP A 30 2.85 -7.44 6.86
N SER A 31 4.09 -7.77 7.16
CA SER A 31 4.68 -7.46 8.46
C SER A 31 5.81 -6.47 8.32
N ALA A 32 5.88 -5.55 9.26
CA ALA A 32 6.96 -4.58 9.34
C ALA A 32 7.50 -4.56 10.76
N THR A 33 8.81 -4.59 10.89
CA THR A 33 9.48 -4.48 12.16
C THR A 33 10.49 -3.37 12.05
N PHE A 34 10.49 -2.46 13.00
CA PHE A 34 11.48 -1.40 13.02
C PHE A 34 11.85 -1.05 14.44
N ASN A 35 13.10 -0.66 14.60
CA ASN A 35 13.66 -0.27 15.89
C ASN A 35 13.72 1.23 15.95
N LYS A 36 13.11 1.79 16.96
CA LYS A 36 13.12 3.22 17.20
C LYS A 36 13.60 3.49 18.62
N GLN A 37 13.75 4.75 18.94
CA GLN A 37 14.17 5.16 20.28
C GLN A 37 13.25 4.62 21.37
N ILE A 38 12.01 4.36 21.03
CA ILE A 38 11.01 3.81 21.94
C ILE A 38 10.99 2.28 21.95
N GLY A 39 11.90 1.64 21.22
CA GLY A 39 12.00 0.19 21.18
C GLY A 39 11.55 -0.40 19.88
N GLU A 40 11.62 -1.72 19.82
CA GLU A 40 11.22 -2.48 18.65
C GLU A 40 9.69 -2.48 18.51
N GLN A 41 9.20 -2.23 17.30
CA GLN A 41 7.76 -2.23 17.01
C GLN A 41 7.47 -3.22 15.91
N HIS A 42 6.40 -3.98 16.12
CA HIS A 42 5.93 -4.98 15.17
C HIS A 42 4.54 -4.58 14.68
N TYR A 43 4.41 -4.46 13.36
CA TYR A 43 3.14 -4.14 12.73
C TYR A 43 2.79 -5.23 11.73
N THR A 44 1.52 -5.60 11.71
CA THR A 44 0.96 -6.43 10.66
C THR A 44 -0.15 -5.64 9.98
N HIS A 45 0.00 -5.45 8.69
CA HIS A 45 -1.02 -4.82 7.87
C HIS A 45 -1.72 -5.89 7.05
N THR A 46 -3.03 -5.90 7.09
CA THR A 46 -3.83 -6.78 6.24
C THR A 46 -4.51 -5.89 5.22
N PHE A 47 -4.20 -6.11 3.95
CA PHE A 47 -4.70 -5.27 2.86
C PHE A 47 -5.65 -6.03 1.97
N LYS A 48 -6.61 -5.27 1.42
CA LYS A 48 -7.48 -5.73 0.36
C LYS A 48 -7.51 -4.67 -0.71
N VAL A 49 -7.31 -5.08 -1.96
CA VAL A 49 -7.29 -4.18 -3.11
C VAL A 49 -8.58 -4.37 -3.89
N ASP A 50 -9.21 -3.26 -4.21
CA ASP A 50 -10.40 -3.24 -5.06
C ASP A 50 -10.23 -2.09 -6.04
N GLY A 51 -9.75 -2.42 -7.25
CA GLY A 51 -9.40 -1.41 -8.23
C GLY A 51 -8.24 -0.55 -7.73
N GLU A 52 -8.48 0.73 -7.59
CA GLU A 52 -7.50 1.66 -7.03
C GLU A 52 -7.75 1.95 -5.55
N LYS A 53 -8.66 1.23 -4.94
CA LYS A 53 -8.99 1.43 -3.54
C LYS A 53 -8.28 0.40 -2.68
N LEU A 54 -7.67 0.87 -1.62
CA LEU A 54 -6.97 0.04 -0.66
C LEU A 54 -7.70 0.12 0.68
N THR A 55 -8.07 -1.03 1.21
CA THR A 55 -8.69 -1.12 2.53
C THR A 55 -7.93 -2.13 3.37
N GLY A 56 -8.17 -2.12 4.66
CA GLY A 56 -7.56 -3.11 5.53
C GLY A 56 -7.40 -2.61 6.94
N THR A 57 -6.56 -3.34 7.68
CA THR A 57 -6.31 -3.06 9.08
C THR A 57 -4.82 -3.02 9.35
N ALA A 58 -4.46 -2.26 10.36
CA ALA A 58 -3.12 -2.24 10.90
C ALA A 58 -3.17 -2.75 12.34
N LYS A 59 -2.34 -3.72 12.64
CA LYS A 59 -2.31 -4.34 13.95
C LYS A 59 -0.92 -4.24 14.55
N ASN A 60 -0.86 -3.86 15.81
CA ASN A 60 0.39 -3.86 16.58
C ASN A 60 0.09 -4.49 17.94
N ASP A 61 1.05 -4.41 18.85
CA ASP A 61 0.93 -5.04 20.16
C ASP A 61 -0.16 -4.38 21.03
N ARG A 62 -0.62 -3.20 20.63
CA ARG A 62 -1.64 -2.48 21.39
C ARG A 62 -3.05 -2.66 20.85
N GLY A 63 -3.18 -3.26 19.70
CA GLY A 63 -4.50 -3.48 19.09
C GLY A 63 -4.48 -3.29 17.59
N ALA A 64 -5.66 -3.14 17.04
CA ALA A 64 -5.84 -3.01 15.59
C ALA A 64 -6.68 -1.79 15.28
N THR A 65 -6.38 -1.14 14.16
CA THR A 65 -7.17 -0.03 13.63
C THR A 65 -7.39 -0.25 12.13
N ASP A 66 -8.50 0.29 11.63
CA ASP A 66 -8.72 0.29 10.19
C ASP A 66 -7.88 1.36 9.54
N ILE A 67 -7.34 1.07 8.36
CA ILE A 67 -6.75 2.11 7.55
C ILE A 67 -7.86 2.90 6.85
N THR A 68 -7.58 4.16 6.57
CA THR A 68 -8.53 5.03 5.89
C THR A 68 -7.85 5.72 4.71
N ASN A 69 -8.65 6.22 3.78
CA ASN A 69 -8.17 6.95 2.60
C ASN A 69 -7.12 6.18 1.80
N GLY A 70 -7.27 4.85 1.76
CA GLY A 70 -6.31 4.01 1.08
C GLY A 70 -6.47 4.04 -0.43
N THR A 71 -5.38 4.24 -1.13
CA THR A 71 -5.34 4.19 -2.59
C THR A 71 -4.13 3.38 -3.03
N ILE A 72 -4.28 2.77 -4.19
CA ILE A 72 -3.18 2.09 -4.85
C ILE A 72 -3.22 2.44 -6.33
N LYS A 73 -2.10 2.84 -6.87
CA LYS A 73 -1.98 3.20 -8.28
C LYS A 73 -0.67 2.64 -8.79
N ALA A 74 -0.77 1.65 -9.66
CA ALA A 74 0.39 0.87 -10.12
C ALA A 74 1.10 0.26 -8.91
N ASP A 75 2.35 0.67 -8.64
CA ASP A 75 3.13 0.16 -7.51
C ASP A 75 3.14 1.13 -6.32
N ARG A 76 2.33 2.19 -6.36
CA ARG A 76 2.34 3.21 -5.31
C ARG A 76 1.10 3.13 -4.44
N ILE A 77 1.30 3.20 -3.14
CA ILE A 77 0.20 3.16 -2.19
C ILE A 77 0.26 4.37 -1.26
N SER A 78 -0.91 4.71 -0.77
CA SER A 78 -1.08 5.77 0.24
C SER A 78 -2.26 5.39 1.12
N PHE A 79 -2.10 5.57 2.42
CA PHE A 79 -3.19 5.33 3.35
C PHE A 79 -2.92 6.05 4.66
N ASP A 80 -3.96 6.18 5.46
CA ASP A 80 -3.91 6.83 6.75
C ASP A 80 -4.27 5.85 7.85
N GLU A 81 -3.69 6.07 9.03
CA GLU A 81 -4.08 5.42 10.28
C GLU A 81 -4.27 6.47 11.33
N SER A 82 -4.88 6.08 12.44
CA SER A 82 -5.00 6.93 13.61
C SER A 82 -4.36 6.24 14.80
N LEU A 83 -3.63 7.01 15.56
CA LEU A 83 -3.03 6.54 16.81
C LEU A 83 -3.68 7.31 17.96
N ASP A 84 -4.23 6.58 18.93
CA ASP A 84 -4.75 7.19 20.14
C ASP A 84 -3.66 7.20 21.19
N PHE A 85 -3.31 8.39 21.64
CA PHE A 85 -2.25 8.58 22.62
C PHE A 85 -2.67 9.64 23.62
N ASN A 86 -2.79 9.25 24.87
CA ASN A 86 -3.19 10.15 25.96
C ASN A 86 -4.50 10.91 25.69
N GLY A 87 -5.47 10.21 25.11
CA GLY A 87 -6.75 10.80 24.80
C GLY A 87 -6.78 11.65 23.55
N GLN A 88 -5.67 11.72 22.83
CA GLN A 88 -5.58 12.46 21.57
C GLN A 88 -5.47 11.49 20.40
N THR A 89 -6.12 11.85 19.30
CA THR A 89 -6.00 11.10 18.06
C THR A 89 -4.93 11.76 17.19
N ILE A 90 -3.90 11.01 16.89
CA ILE A 90 -2.78 11.48 16.07
C ILE A 90 -2.88 10.83 14.71
N PRO A 91 -2.96 11.62 13.62
CA PRO A 91 -3.01 11.03 12.28
C PRO A 91 -1.64 10.52 11.88
N ILE A 92 -1.63 9.38 11.21
CA ILE A 92 -0.41 8.80 10.65
C ILE A 92 -0.64 8.62 9.15
N LYS A 93 0.23 9.20 8.35
CA LYS A 93 0.17 9.07 6.90
C LYS A 93 1.26 8.12 6.42
N TYR A 94 0.85 7.18 5.58
CA TYR A 94 1.77 6.25 4.94
C TYR A 94 1.76 6.47 3.45
N THR A 95 2.94 6.45 2.86
CA THR A 95 3.12 6.33 1.41
C THR A 95 4.12 5.23 1.16
N GLY A 96 4.01 4.57 0.03
CA GLY A 96 4.92 3.45 -0.21
C GLY A 96 5.00 3.04 -1.66
N THR A 97 6.01 2.22 -1.92
CA THR A 97 6.24 1.61 -3.23
C THR A 97 6.35 0.11 -3.05
N VAL A 98 5.58 -0.62 -3.84
CA VAL A 98 5.54 -2.07 -3.79
C VAL A 98 6.51 -2.65 -4.79
N SER A 99 7.30 -3.62 -4.35
CA SER A 99 8.22 -4.33 -5.22
C SER A 99 8.19 -5.81 -4.83
N GLY A 100 7.42 -6.60 -5.58
CA GLY A 100 7.27 -8.02 -5.27
C GLY A 100 6.64 -8.23 -3.90
N ASP A 101 7.37 -8.89 -3.02
CA ASP A 101 6.90 -9.22 -1.67
C ASP A 101 7.37 -8.21 -0.62
N THR A 102 7.79 -7.04 -1.07
CA THR A 102 8.34 -5.98 -0.21
C THR A 102 7.64 -4.67 -0.51
N ILE A 103 7.35 -3.91 0.53
CA ILE A 103 6.85 -2.53 0.41
C ILE A 103 7.82 -1.63 1.16
N LYS A 104 8.34 -0.63 0.47
CA LYS A 104 9.09 0.44 1.13
C LYS A 104 8.11 1.51 1.52
N LEU A 105 7.98 1.73 2.82
CA LEU A 105 7.00 2.65 3.38
C LEU A 105 7.69 3.86 3.99
N HIS A 106 7.06 5.00 3.83
CA HIS A 106 7.39 6.20 4.55
C HIS A 106 6.21 6.56 5.43
N ARG A 107 6.45 6.80 6.70
CA ARG A 107 5.41 7.06 7.69
C ARG A 107 5.64 8.41 8.33
N LYS A 108 4.58 9.20 8.38
CA LYS A 108 4.60 10.49 9.08
C LYS A 108 3.57 10.44 10.21
N VAL A 109 4.05 10.57 11.43
CA VAL A 109 3.22 10.50 12.64
C VAL A 109 2.96 11.93 13.11
N GLY A 110 1.81 12.48 12.74
CA GLY A 110 1.46 13.86 13.04
C GLY A 110 2.58 14.80 12.63
N ASP A 111 2.93 15.70 13.54
CA ASP A 111 4.08 16.59 13.36
C ASP A 111 5.28 16.14 14.19
N PHE A 112 5.24 14.92 14.73
CA PHE A 112 6.22 14.47 15.72
C PHE A 112 7.37 13.69 15.11
N ALA A 113 7.10 12.86 14.11
CA ALA A 113 8.11 11.94 13.59
C ALA A 113 7.86 11.56 12.15
N GLU A 114 8.94 11.27 11.44
CA GLU A 114 8.90 10.67 10.12
C GLU A 114 9.86 9.50 10.11
N GLU A 115 9.48 8.42 9.47
CA GLU A 115 10.25 7.20 9.49
C GLU A 115 10.11 6.44 8.19
N ASP A 116 11.17 5.74 7.81
CA ASP A 116 11.13 4.80 6.71
C ASP A 116 11.14 3.39 7.28
N LEU A 117 10.34 2.52 6.69
CA LEU A 117 10.28 1.13 7.12
C LEU A 117 10.02 0.24 5.92
N VAL A 118 10.25 -1.04 6.11
CA VAL A 118 10.04 -2.03 5.05
C VAL A 118 9.06 -3.07 5.58
N ALA A 119 8.03 -3.32 4.80
CA ALA A 119 7.07 -4.39 5.08
C ALA A 119 7.34 -5.55 4.14
N ASN A 120 7.22 -6.75 4.66
CA ASN A 120 7.40 -7.97 3.88
C ASN A 120 6.12 -8.79 3.93
N ARG A 121 5.81 -9.42 2.81
CA ARG A 121 4.62 -10.27 2.72
C ARG A 121 4.75 -11.45 3.66
N VAL A 122 3.70 -11.70 4.41
CA VAL A 122 3.62 -12.88 5.27
C VAL A 122 3.16 -14.05 4.40
N LYS A 123 3.92 -15.14 4.47
CA LYS A 123 3.65 -16.32 3.64
C LYS A 123 3.16 -17.49 4.47
#